data_cf134e137315e8f3190096a48d2b4522
#
_entry.id   cf134e137315e8f3190096a48d2b4522
#
_cell.length_a   1.000
_cell.length_b   1.000
_cell.length_c   1.000
_cell.angle_alpha   90.00
_cell.angle_beta   90.00
_cell.angle_gamma   90.00
#
_symmetry.space_group_name_H-M   'P 1'
#
loop_
_entity.id
_entity.type
_entity.pdbx_description
1 polymer ?
#
loop_
_entity_poly.entity_id
_entity_poly.type
_entity_poly.pdbx_seq_one_letter_code
_entity_poly.pdbx_strand_id
1 'polypeptide(L)'
;SVALQAIDQIAGDLIDFYEKKGVRVVILSEYGITKADKVIFPNRMFRQKGWLNVKEELGLDYLDCGGSQAFALTDHQVAHVYLKQKDEAFLNKVRSELEKTDGVSSVLVGESRKQAGLDHERAGDLVAISDQDAWFAYYHWEDDHLAPDFARCVDVHRKYGYDPAELFV
;
A
#
# COMPACT_ATOMS: atom_id res chain seq x y z
N SER A 1 15.81 -5.49 -23.40
CA SER A 1 15.15 -4.60 -24.38
C SER A 1 16.09 -3.51 -24.85
N VAL A 2 15.83 -2.92 -26.01
CA VAL A 2 16.64 -1.81 -26.54
C VAL A 2 16.68 -0.62 -25.57
N ALA A 3 15.56 -0.33 -24.92
CA ALA A 3 15.48 0.74 -23.93
C ALA A 3 16.35 0.48 -22.69
N LEU A 4 16.41 -0.76 -22.20
CA LEU A 4 17.28 -1.12 -21.08
C LEU A 4 18.77 -0.98 -21.45
N GLN A 5 19.16 -1.41 -22.65
CA GLN A 5 20.53 -1.23 -23.12
C GLN A 5 20.91 0.23 -23.27
N ALA A 6 19.99 1.07 -23.76
CA ALA A 6 20.23 2.51 -23.91
C ALA A 6 20.43 3.20 -22.54
N ILE A 7 19.59 2.91 -21.56
CA ILE A 7 19.74 3.51 -20.22
C ILE A 7 20.98 2.98 -19.50
N ASP A 8 21.33 1.70 -19.66
CA ASP A 8 22.53 1.10 -19.11
C ASP A 8 23.81 1.77 -19.67
N GLN A 9 23.83 2.03 -20.98
CA GLN A 9 24.95 2.76 -21.61
C GLN A 9 25.08 4.18 -21.05
N ILE A 10 23.97 4.93 -20.94
CA ILE A 10 23.98 6.29 -20.37
C ILE A 10 24.48 6.27 -18.92
N ALA A 11 23.99 5.33 -18.14
CA ALA A 11 24.41 5.18 -16.74
C ALA A 11 25.92 4.85 -16.66
N GLY A 12 26.40 3.94 -17.49
CA GLY A 12 27.83 3.61 -17.58
C GLY A 12 28.70 4.81 -17.94
N ASP A 13 28.31 5.59 -18.94
CA ASP A 13 29.06 6.79 -19.37
C ASP A 13 29.12 7.85 -18.25
N LEU A 14 28.03 8.01 -17.47
CA LEU A 14 28.02 8.90 -16.31
C LEU A 14 28.90 8.42 -15.17
N ILE A 15 28.87 7.13 -14.86
CA ILE A 15 29.73 6.51 -13.84
C ILE A 15 31.19 6.75 -14.21
N ASP A 16 31.60 6.38 -15.41
CA ASP A 16 32.95 6.55 -15.92
C ASP A 16 33.42 8.01 -15.86
N PHE A 17 32.55 8.95 -16.24
CA PHE A 17 32.87 10.36 -16.21
C PHE A 17 33.17 10.86 -14.78
N TYR A 18 32.36 10.47 -13.80
CA TYR A 18 32.56 10.91 -12.43
C TYR A 18 33.71 10.19 -11.73
N GLU A 19 33.89 8.90 -11.97
CA GLU A 19 35.03 8.15 -11.42
C GLU A 19 36.36 8.69 -11.89
N LYS A 20 36.50 9.05 -13.18
CA LYS A 20 37.70 9.71 -13.74
C LYS A 20 38.00 11.06 -13.07
N LYS A 21 37.05 11.68 -12.44
CA LYS A 21 37.19 12.91 -11.65
C LYS A 21 37.42 12.69 -10.17
N GLY A 22 37.55 11.44 -9.72
CA GLY A 22 37.74 11.06 -8.32
C GLY A 22 36.47 11.22 -7.47
N VAL A 23 35.31 11.31 -8.10
CA VAL A 23 34.03 11.39 -7.41
C VAL A 23 33.53 9.98 -7.10
N ARG A 24 33.12 9.74 -5.85
CA ARG A 24 32.50 8.47 -5.47
C ARG A 24 31.08 8.43 -6.04
N VAL A 25 30.80 7.42 -6.83
CA VAL A 25 29.45 7.15 -7.37
C VAL A 25 28.72 6.16 -6.46
N VAL A 26 27.46 6.45 -6.15
CA VAL A 26 26.56 5.56 -5.41
C VAL A 26 25.35 5.30 -6.32
N ILE A 27 25.10 4.01 -6.58
CA ILE A 27 23.94 3.56 -7.37
C ILE A 27 22.97 2.91 -6.39
N LEU A 28 21.73 3.36 -6.41
CA LEU A 28 20.67 2.81 -5.56
C LEU A 28 19.37 2.70 -6.35
N SER A 29 18.53 1.77 -5.97
CA SER A 29 17.15 1.68 -6.40
C SER A 29 16.24 1.84 -5.20
N GLU A 30 15.17 2.59 -5.36
CA GLU A 30 14.17 2.78 -4.31
C GLU A 30 13.46 1.46 -4.00
N TYR A 31 13.18 0.65 -5.03
CA TYR A 31 12.51 -0.64 -4.91
C TYR A 31 12.91 -1.58 -6.06
N GLY A 32 12.64 -2.85 -5.87
CA GLY A 32 12.67 -3.85 -6.95
C GLY A 32 11.28 -4.03 -7.58
N ILE A 33 11.25 -4.64 -8.76
CA ILE A 33 9.99 -5.00 -9.42
C ILE A 33 9.91 -6.52 -9.49
N THR A 34 8.85 -7.08 -8.92
CA THR A 34 8.51 -8.49 -8.98
C THR A 34 7.13 -8.68 -9.58
N LYS A 35 6.85 -9.88 -10.07
CA LYS A 35 5.50 -10.21 -10.49
C LYS A 35 4.62 -10.33 -9.24
N ALA A 36 3.55 -9.51 -9.18
CA ALA A 36 2.54 -9.59 -8.15
C ALA A 36 1.18 -9.78 -8.84
N ASP A 37 0.58 -10.94 -8.66
CA ASP A 37 -0.70 -11.32 -9.30
C ASP A 37 -1.80 -11.62 -8.28
N LYS A 38 -1.52 -11.48 -6.99
CA LYS A 38 -2.49 -11.60 -5.91
C LYS A 38 -2.79 -10.23 -5.31
N VAL A 39 -4.06 -9.83 -5.32
CA VAL A 39 -4.52 -8.59 -4.70
C VAL A 39 -5.25 -8.86 -3.38
N ILE A 40 -4.96 -8.05 -2.38
CA ILE A 40 -5.58 -8.10 -1.05
C ILE A 40 -6.36 -6.80 -0.83
N PHE A 41 -7.61 -6.91 -0.37
CA PHE A 41 -8.50 -5.76 -0.14
C PHE A 41 -8.81 -5.59 1.36
N PRO A 42 -7.92 -5.02 2.16
CA PRO A 42 -8.15 -4.91 3.61
C PRO A 42 -9.38 -4.06 3.94
N ASN A 43 -9.61 -2.98 3.20
CA ASN A 43 -10.77 -2.10 3.43
C ASN A 43 -12.10 -2.78 3.09
N ARG A 44 -12.18 -3.61 2.05
CA ARG A 44 -13.37 -4.45 1.78
C ARG A 44 -13.63 -5.43 2.91
N MET A 45 -12.58 -6.11 3.39
CA MET A 45 -12.69 -7.01 4.53
C MET A 45 -13.17 -6.29 5.79
N PHE A 46 -12.65 -5.09 6.08
CA PHE A 46 -13.09 -4.31 7.23
C PHE A 46 -14.54 -3.85 7.08
N ARG A 47 -14.97 -3.46 5.88
CA ARG A 47 -16.36 -3.12 5.57
C ARG A 47 -17.29 -4.31 5.83
N GLN A 48 -16.98 -5.50 5.31
CA GLN A 48 -17.74 -6.73 5.49
C GLN A 48 -17.88 -7.14 6.97
N LYS A 49 -16.88 -6.79 7.79
CA LYS A 49 -16.92 -7.01 9.25
C LYS A 49 -17.62 -5.89 10.02
N GLY A 50 -18.09 -4.85 9.35
CA GLY A 50 -18.72 -3.68 9.98
C GLY A 50 -17.73 -2.80 10.75
N TRP A 51 -16.44 -2.86 10.44
CA TRP A 51 -15.40 -2.02 11.04
C TRP A 51 -15.11 -0.77 10.23
N LEU A 52 -15.38 -0.79 8.94
CA LEU A 52 -15.23 0.35 8.04
C LEU A 52 -16.61 0.82 7.60
N ASN A 53 -16.83 2.13 7.67
CA ASN A 53 -18.04 2.80 7.22
C ASN A 53 -17.77 3.58 5.94
N VAL A 54 -18.79 3.66 5.10
CA VAL A 54 -18.82 4.51 3.92
C VAL A 54 -19.93 5.54 4.06
N LYS A 55 -19.76 6.68 3.40
CA LYS A 55 -20.80 7.66 3.14
C LYS A 55 -21.23 7.53 1.70
N GLU A 56 -22.53 7.42 1.46
CA GLU A 56 -23.05 7.50 0.11
C GLU A 56 -23.24 8.97 -0.26
N GLU A 57 -22.57 9.43 -1.31
CA GLU A 57 -22.71 10.75 -1.88
C GLU A 57 -22.94 10.64 -3.39
N LEU A 58 -24.05 11.15 -3.87
CA LEU A 58 -24.43 11.07 -5.29
C LEU A 58 -24.46 9.65 -5.86
N GLY A 59 -24.81 8.66 -5.03
CA GLY A 59 -24.85 7.25 -5.40
C GLY A 59 -23.46 6.58 -5.48
N LEU A 60 -22.43 7.18 -4.90
CA LEU A 60 -21.07 6.63 -4.83
C LEU A 60 -20.62 6.44 -3.38
N ASP A 61 -19.79 5.45 -3.15
CA ASP A 61 -19.26 5.10 -1.83
C ASP A 61 -17.98 5.87 -1.51
N TYR A 62 -18.01 6.75 -0.53
CA TYR A 62 -16.82 7.44 -0.01
C TYR A 62 -16.43 6.91 1.36
N LEU A 63 -15.13 6.76 1.61
CA LEU A 63 -14.64 6.29 2.90
C LEU A 63 -14.96 7.29 4.01
N ASP A 64 -15.66 6.85 5.05
CA ASP A 64 -15.85 7.61 6.28
C ASP A 64 -14.81 7.21 7.33
N CYS A 65 -13.61 7.78 7.26
CA CYS A 65 -12.55 7.53 8.23
C CYS A 65 -12.99 7.84 9.67
N GLY A 66 -13.73 8.94 9.86
CA GLY A 66 -14.22 9.37 11.18
C GLY A 66 -15.26 8.44 11.78
N GLY A 67 -16.11 7.84 10.93
CA GLY A 67 -17.11 6.86 11.33
C GLY A 67 -16.59 5.44 11.47
N SER A 68 -15.47 5.12 10.85
CA SER A 68 -14.88 3.78 10.84
C SER A 68 -14.21 3.44 12.16
N GLN A 69 -14.27 2.17 12.57
CA GLN A 69 -13.48 1.62 13.69
C GLN A 69 -12.07 1.25 13.26
N ALA A 70 -11.91 0.79 12.01
CA ALA A 70 -10.62 0.52 11.38
C ALA A 70 -10.67 0.85 9.89
N PHE A 71 -9.57 1.33 9.34
CA PHE A 71 -9.34 1.47 7.90
C PHE A 71 -7.86 1.30 7.59
N ALA A 72 -7.53 0.96 6.34
CA ALA A 72 -6.18 0.77 5.87
C ALA A 72 -5.80 1.83 4.83
N LEU A 73 -4.61 2.39 4.97
CA LEU A 73 -3.89 3.11 3.92
C LEU A 73 -2.88 2.15 3.31
N THR A 74 -3.05 1.86 2.04
CA THR A 74 -2.25 0.87 1.33
C THR A 74 -1.23 1.54 0.43
N ASP A 75 -0.04 0.97 0.38
CA ASP A 75 1.03 1.38 -0.52
C ASP A 75 1.76 0.11 -1.01
N HIS A 76 1.36 -0.40 -2.18
CA HIS A 76 1.91 -1.61 -2.79
C HIS A 76 1.88 -2.83 -1.84
N GLN A 77 3.01 -3.18 -1.25
CA GLN A 77 3.17 -4.36 -0.38
C GLN A 77 3.12 -4.04 1.12
N VAL A 78 2.74 -2.81 1.46
CA VAL A 78 2.58 -2.34 2.84
C VAL A 78 1.21 -1.73 3.02
N ALA A 79 0.55 -2.01 4.15
CA ALA A 79 -0.69 -1.38 4.54
C ALA A 79 -0.62 -0.89 5.97
N HIS A 80 -0.76 0.41 6.17
CA HIS A 80 -0.92 1.02 7.48
C HIS A 80 -2.38 0.95 7.91
N VAL A 81 -2.66 0.30 9.02
CA VAL A 81 -4.02 0.14 9.56
C VAL A 81 -4.20 1.02 10.77
N TYR A 82 -5.21 1.87 10.72
CA TYR A 82 -5.55 2.84 11.76
C TYR A 82 -6.79 2.40 12.50
N LEU A 83 -6.75 2.46 13.83
CA LEU A 83 -7.85 2.12 14.72
C LEU A 83 -8.39 3.38 15.38
N LYS A 84 -9.70 3.57 15.36
CA LYS A 84 -10.37 4.69 16.05
C LYS A 84 -10.16 4.67 17.56
N GLN A 85 -10.21 3.48 18.13
CA GLN A 85 -9.96 3.25 19.55
C GLN A 85 -8.77 2.28 19.70
N LYS A 86 -7.82 2.66 20.53
CA LYS A 86 -6.63 1.85 20.81
C LYS A 86 -6.94 0.79 21.88
N ASP A 87 -8.00 0.03 21.66
CA ASP A 87 -8.36 -1.12 22.48
C ASP A 87 -7.57 -2.35 22.06
N GLU A 88 -6.88 -2.97 23.00
CA GLU A 88 -6.01 -4.12 22.75
C GLU A 88 -6.78 -5.34 22.24
N ALA A 89 -8.01 -5.56 22.72
CA ALA A 89 -8.84 -6.66 22.27
C ALA A 89 -9.26 -6.48 20.81
N PHE A 90 -9.62 -5.25 20.41
CA PHE A 90 -9.95 -4.93 19.03
C PHE A 90 -8.73 -4.97 18.13
N LEU A 91 -7.58 -4.44 18.56
CA LEU A 91 -6.30 -4.52 17.84
C LEU A 91 -5.96 -5.98 17.53
N ASN A 92 -6.01 -6.86 18.54
CA ASN A 92 -5.73 -8.28 18.36
C ASN A 92 -6.72 -8.97 17.42
N LYS A 93 -7.98 -8.54 17.42
CA LYS A 93 -9.00 -9.04 16.49
C LYS A 93 -8.68 -8.63 15.04
N VAL A 94 -8.35 -7.36 14.80
CA VAL A 94 -7.96 -6.87 13.48
C VAL A 94 -6.68 -7.56 13.01
N ARG A 95 -5.68 -7.67 13.87
CA ARG A 95 -4.44 -8.40 13.62
C ARG A 95 -4.70 -9.84 13.18
N SER A 96 -5.49 -10.57 13.95
CA SER A 96 -5.81 -11.98 13.67
C SER A 96 -6.51 -12.18 12.33
N GLU A 97 -7.36 -11.24 11.92
CA GLU A 97 -8.02 -11.33 10.61
C GLU A 97 -7.06 -11.04 9.45
N LEU A 98 -6.16 -10.07 9.62
CA LEU A 98 -5.13 -9.79 8.63
C LEU A 98 -4.16 -10.97 8.49
N GLU A 99 -3.70 -11.55 9.60
CA GLU A 99 -2.78 -12.71 9.61
C GLU A 99 -3.38 -13.98 8.97
N LYS A 100 -4.72 -14.10 8.94
CA LYS A 100 -5.42 -15.21 8.26
C LYS A 100 -5.64 -14.95 6.78
N THR A 101 -5.46 -13.71 6.33
CA THR A 101 -5.71 -13.34 4.94
C THR A 101 -4.60 -13.88 4.06
N ASP A 102 -4.97 -14.65 3.05
CA ASP A 102 -4.02 -15.20 2.08
C ASP A 102 -3.29 -14.08 1.35
N GLY A 103 -1.96 -14.19 1.28
CA GLY A 103 -1.07 -13.16 0.73
C GLY A 103 -0.53 -12.16 1.75
N VAL A 104 -0.96 -12.21 3.03
CA VAL A 104 -0.36 -11.41 4.10
C VAL A 104 0.79 -12.20 4.73
N SER A 105 1.99 -11.68 4.60
CA SER A 105 3.22 -12.28 5.14
C SER A 105 3.38 -12.05 6.64
N SER A 106 3.09 -10.84 7.10
CA SER A 106 3.21 -10.49 8.51
C SER A 106 2.38 -9.26 8.88
N VAL A 107 2.05 -9.14 10.18
CA VAL A 107 1.38 -7.96 10.73
C VAL A 107 2.19 -7.46 11.92
N LEU A 108 2.79 -6.29 11.76
CA LEU A 108 3.65 -5.66 12.75
C LEU A 108 2.81 -4.82 13.71
N VAL A 109 3.04 -4.99 15.02
CA VAL A 109 2.40 -4.22 16.09
C VAL A 109 3.40 -3.91 17.21
N GLY A 110 3.21 -2.84 17.96
CA GLY A 110 4.04 -2.51 19.12
C GLY A 110 5.54 -2.62 18.85
N GLU A 111 6.23 -3.50 19.56
CA GLU A 111 7.69 -3.66 19.48
C GLU A 111 8.17 -4.12 18.08
N SER A 112 7.41 -4.96 17.38
CA SER A 112 7.80 -5.39 16.03
C SER A 112 7.77 -4.23 15.00
N ARG A 113 6.86 -3.26 15.15
CA ARG A 113 6.87 -2.01 14.36
C ARG A 113 8.12 -1.18 14.66
N LYS A 114 8.48 -1.06 15.93
CA LYS A 114 9.67 -0.31 16.37
C LYS A 114 10.95 -0.92 15.82
N GLN A 115 11.10 -2.23 15.88
CA GLN A 115 12.25 -2.94 15.31
C GLN A 115 12.36 -2.76 13.80
N ALA A 116 11.22 -2.61 13.11
CA ALA A 116 11.17 -2.32 11.69
C ALA A 116 11.34 -0.82 11.35
N GLY A 117 11.50 0.07 12.35
CA GLY A 117 11.58 1.51 12.15
C GLY A 117 10.26 2.18 11.74
N LEU A 118 9.13 1.53 12.02
CA LEU A 118 7.78 1.96 11.63
C LEU A 118 6.95 2.43 12.84
N ASP A 119 7.58 2.95 13.88
CA ASP A 119 6.93 3.39 15.12
C ASP A 119 6.65 4.91 15.18
N HIS A 120 6.72 5.58 14.04
CA HIS A 120 6.39 7.00 13.94
C HIS A 120 4.92 7.27 14.34
N GLU A 121 4.63 8.43 14.90
CA GLU A 121 3.29 8.81 15.38
C GLU A 121 2.20 8.80 14.29
N ARG A 122 2.60 9.03 13.02
CA ARG A 122 1.71 8.97 11.86
C ARG A 122 1.59 7.57 11.25
N ALA A 123 2.35 6.61 11.70
CA ALA A 123 2.21 5.22 11.23
C ALA A 123 0.92 4.61 11.78
N GLY A 124 0.35 3.65 11.04
CA GLY A 124 -0.82 2.90 11.49
C GLY A 124 -0.60 2.19 12.82
N ASP A 125 -1.65 1.89 13.57
CA ASP A 125 -1.56 1.11 14.81
C ASP A 125 -1.05 -0.31 14.54
N LEU A 126 -1.36 -0.84 13.36
CA LEU A 126 -0.77 -2.05 12.78
C LEU A 126 -0.15 -1.72 11.41
N VAL A 127 0.85 -2.48 10.99
CA VAL A 127 1.40 -2.44 9.64
C VAL A 127 1.40 -3.84 9.07
N ALA A 128 0.60 -4.08 8.05
CA ALA A 128 0.57 -5.35 7.34
C ALA A 128 1.58 -5.33 6.18
N ILE A 129 2.29 -6.43 6.01
CA ILE A 129 3.23 -6.66 4.92
C ILE A 129 2.69 -7.83 4.10
N SER A 130 2.65 -7.69 2.78
CA SER A 130 2.22 -8.77 1.89
C SER A 130 3.33 -9.77 1.60
N ASP A 131 2.96 -10.91 1.04
CA ASP A 131 3.90 -11.79 0.36
C ASP A 131 4.48 -11.10 -0.88
N GLN A 132 5.60 -11.63 -1.40
CA GLN A 132 6.32 -11.05 -2.53
C GLN A 132 5.49 -10.99 -3.82
N ASP A 133 4.56 -11.91 -4.01
CA ASP A 133 3.66 -12.03 -5.16
C ASP A 133 2.28 -11.41 -4.93
N ALA A 134 2.08 -10.75 -3.79
CA ALA A 134 0.84 -10.11 -3.40
C ALA A 134 1.02 -8.59 -3.16
N TRP A 135 -0.08 -7.86 -3.19
CA TRP A 135 -0.12 -6.43 -2.92
C TRP A 135 -1.48 -6.01 -2.34
N PHE A 136 -1.52 -4.86 -1.66
CA PHE A 136 -2.72 -4.32 -1.05
C PHE A 136 -3.35 -3.27 -1.95
N ALA A 137 -4.64 -3.46 -2.26
CA ALA A 137 -5.44 -2.45 -2.94
C ALA A 137 -6.25 -1.61 -1.94
N TYR A 138 -6.37 -0.34 -2.23
CA TYR A 138 -7.05 0.64 -1.38
C TYR A 138 -8.58 0.43 -1.30
N TYR A 139 -9.18 -0.24 -2.26
CA TYR A 139 -10.61 -0.28 -2.48
C TYR A 139 -11.43 -0.60 -1.23
N HIS A 140 -12.32 0.33 -0.88
CA HIS A 140 -13.34 0.14 0.15
C HIS A 140 -14.74 -0.12 -0.43
N TRP A 141 -14.95 0.19 -1.72
CA TRP A 141 -16.20 -0.12 -2.42
C TRP A 141 -16.23 -1.59 -2.86
N GLU A 142 -17.42 -2.18 -2.79
CA GLU A 142 -17.64 -3.59 -3.15
C GLU A 142 -18.04 -3.76 -4.61
N ASP A 143 -18.72 -2.77 -5.19
CA ASP A 143 -19.12 -2.70 -6.59
C ASP A 143 -18.41 -1.51 -7.25
N ASP A 144 -17.76 -1.75 -8.37
CA ASP A 144 -17.04 -0.71 -9.13
C ASP A 144 -17.98 0.37 -9.69
N HIS A 145 -19.29 0.12 -9.80
CA HIS A 145 -20.26 1.15 -10.12
C HIS A 145 -20.47 2.16 -8.99
N LEU A 146 -20.20 1.76 -7.76
CA LEU A 146 -20.28 2.58 -6.56
C LEU A 146 -18.93 3.21 -6.18
N ALA A 147 -17.87 2.93 -6.96
CA ALA A 147 -16.55 3.50 -6.71
C ALA A 147 -16.61 5.02 -6.67
N PRO A 148 -15.87 5.69 -5.78
CA PRO A 148 -15.76 7.14 -5.75
C PRO A 148 -15.39 7.71 -7.12
N ASP A 149 -15.81 8.93 -7.41
CA ASP A 149 -15.59 9.57 -8.71
C ASP A 149 -14.11 9.65 -9.09
N PHE A 150 -13.25 9.90 -8.12
CA PHE A 150 -11.81 9.95 -8.33
C PHE A 150 -11.23 8.61 -8.85
N ALA A 151 -11.74 7.46 -8.42
CA ALA A 151 -11.24 6.15 -8.82
C ALA A 151 -11.30 5.90 -10.35
N ARG A 152 -12.11 6.67 -11.07
CA ARG A 152 -12.25 6.58 -12.52
C ARG A 152 -11.50 7.66 -13.30
N CYS A 153 -11.00 8.68 -12.61
CA CYS A 153 -10.48 9.89 -13.22
C CYS A 153 -8.96 9.99 -13.21
N VAL A 154 -8.28 9.04 -12.57
CA VAL A 154 -6.83 9.12 -12.41
C VAL A 154 -6.10 8.53 -13.59
N ASP A 155 -5.37 9.37 -14.28
CA ASP A 155 -4.57 8.95 -15.42
C ASP A 155 -3.13 8.54 -15.07
N VAL A 156 -2.58 9.02 -13.95
CA VAL A 156 -1.17 8.84 -13.59
C VAL A 156 -0.80 7.35 -13.51
N HIS A 157 -1.69 6.51 -12.98
CA HIS A 157 -1.49 5.07 -12.87
C HIS A 157 -2.27 4.23 -13.88
N ARG A 158 -2.91 4.83 -14.89
CA ARG A 158 -3.57 4.11 -16.00
C ARG A 158 -2.57 3.48 -16.95
N LYS A 159 -1.76 2.59 -16.44
CA LYS A 159 -0.75 1.85 -17.21
C LYS A 159 -0.61 0.44 -16.66
N TYR A 160 -0.09 -0.49 -17.47
CA TYR A 160 0.10 -1.87 -17.05
C TYR A 160 0.94 -1.98 -15.79
N GLY A 161 0.48 -2.78 -14.82
CA GLY A 161 1.18 -3.04 -13.57
C GLY A 161 0.94 -1.99 -12.46
N TYR A 162 -0.02 -1.09 -12.65
CA TYR A 162 -0.40 -0.09 -11.63
C TYR A 162 -1.90 -0.15 -11.34
N ASP A 163 -2.25 0.08 -10.09
CA ASP A 163 -3.63 0.27 -9.66
C ASP A 163 -4.03 1.74 -9.89
N PRO A 164 -5.03 2.03 -10.74
CA PRO A 164 -5.44 3.41 -11.01
C PRO A 164 -6.02 4.14 -9.78
N ALA A 165 -6.41 3.42 -8.73
CA ALA A 165 -6.97 4.00 -7.51
C ALA A 165 -5.94 4.13 -6.36
N GLU A 166 -4.68 3.72 -6.56
CA GLU A 166 -3.66 3.61 -5.51
C GLU A 166 -3.32 4.94 -4.80
N LEU A 167 -3.43 6.06 -5.48
CA LEU A 167 -3.04 7.38 -4.94
C LEU A 167 -4.17 8.16 -4.25
N PHE A 168 -5.36 7.58 -4.11
CA PHE A 168 -6.51 8.30 -3.57
C PHE A 168 -6.85 7.87 -2.16
N VAL A 169 -6.20 8.51 -1.26
CA VAL A 169 -6.40 8.43 0.18
C VAL A 169 -6.80 9.78 0.74
#